data_0dcd022515ef39bed8e9fa512a9d927d
#
_entry.id   0dcd022515ef39bed8e9fa512a9d927d
#
_cell.length_a   1.000
_cell.length_b   1.000
_cell.length_c   1.000
_cell.angle_alpha   90.00
_cell.angle_beta   90.00
_cell.angle_gamma   90.00
#
_symmetry.space_group_name_H-M   'P 1'
#
loop_
_entity.id
_entity.type
_entity.pdbx_description
1 polymer ?
#
loop_
_entity_poly.entity_id
_entity_poly.type
_entity_poly.pdbx_seq_one_letter_code
_entity_poly.pdbx_strand_id
1 'polypeptide(L)'
;MDLDVRPIPKPQRHRAVFAAFANLGVGESFILITNHDPAPLRAEFDSDQYGASSWEYLERGPEWRLRVTRTAATPLPRVVADTLALAEAHDADASGAVFRLTMGNRDLDSNVIALPPHGTIGEHVGPDLDVLLHVISGSGTLATEGGEVPLSPGALVWLPRRSRRQFTAGALGLRYLSVHQRKSGLGLTPRP
;
A
#
# COMPACT_ATOMS: atom_id res chain seq x y z
N MET A 1 1.57 19.83 24.98
CA MET A 1 2.47 20.58 24.04
C MET A 1 1.63 21.05 22.87
N ASP A 2 1.82 22.28 22.38
CA ASP A 2 1.15 22.76 21.16
C ASP A 2 2.13 22.68 19.98
N LEU A 3 1.63 22.19 18.85
CA LEU A 3 2.32 22.11 17.57
C LEU A 3 1.61 23.01 16.56
N ASP A 4 2.10 24.22 16.40
CA ASP A 4 1.60 25.16 15.39
C ASP A 4 2.32 24.91 14.04
N VAL A 5 1.59 24.39 13.05
CA VAL A 5 2.13 24.14 11.71
C VAL A 5 1.93 25.28 10.73
N ARG A 6 1.25 26.36 11.11
CA ARG A 6 0.98 27.51 10.23
C ARG A 6 2.25 28.19 9.71
N PRO A 7 3.29 28.41 10.55
CA PRO A 7 4.55 28.99 10.08
C PRO A 7 5.40 28.02 9.26
N ILE A 8 5.09 26.72 9.29
CA ILE A 8 5.86 25.68 8.56
C ILE A 8 5.45 25.70 7.07
N PRO A 9 6.40 25.63 6.12
CA PRO A 9 6.11 25.50 4.69
C PRO A 9 5.22 24.29 4.41
N LYS A 10 4.17 24.46 3.57
CA LYS A 10 3.15 23.42 3.30
C LYS A 10 3.72 22.02 3.03
N PRO A 11 4.78 21.83 2.19
CA PRO A 11 5.33 20.50 1.92
C PRO A 11 5.95 19.80 3.14
N GLN A 12 6.25 20.55 4.20
CA GLN A 12 6.92 20.02 5.39
C GLN A 12 5.95 19.79 6.57
N ARG A 13 4.70 20.28 6.49
CA ARG A 13 3.73 20.21 7.59
C ARG A 13 3.41 18.79 8.02
N HIS A 14 3.06 17.93 7.07
CA HIS A 14 2.75 16.52 7.37
C HIS A 14 3.93 15.84 8.04
N ARG A 15 5.13 15.98 7.49
CA ARG A 15 6.35 15.42 8.08
C ARG A 15 6.59 15.91 9.51
N ALA A 16 6.35 17.18 9.80
CA ALA A 16 6.51 17.73 11.15
C ALA A 16 5.51 17.11 12.14
N VAL A 17 4.26 16.89 11.73
CA VAL A 17 3.24 16.26 12.57
C VAL A 17 3.56 14.78 12.81
N PHE A 18 3.98 14.03 11.80
CA PHE A 18 4.42 12.64 11.97
C PHE A 18 5.64 12.54 12.89
N ALA A 19 6.61 13.46 12.78
CA ALA A 19 7.78 13.49 13.66
C ALA A 19 7.40 13.80 15.12
N ALA A 20 6.49 14.74 15.35
CA ALA A 20 5.98 15.03 16.69
C ALA A 20 5.24 13.82 17.26
N PHE A 21 4.41 13.16 16.48
CA PHE A 21 3.68 11.96 16.89
C PHE A 21 4.63 10.80 17.24
N ALA A 22 5.70 10.61 16.48
CA ALA A 22 6.66 9.53 16.72
C ALA A 22 7.38 9.66 18.07
N ASN A 23 7.49 10.90 18.61
CA ASN A 23 8.11 11.18 19.89
C ASN A 23 7.16 11.08 21.10
N LEU A 24 5.86 10.86 20.88
CA LEU A 24 4.91 10.67 21.98
C LEU A 24 5.04 9.27 22.58
N GLY A 25 4.93 9.19 23.91
CA GLY A 25 4.59 7.97 24.61
C GLY A 25 3.11 7.59 24.42
N VAL A 26 2.76 6.32 24.65
CA VAL A 26 1.36 5.87 24.65
C VAL A 26 0.59 6.61 25.74
N GLY A 27 -0.56 7.17 25.38
CA GLY A 27 -1.38 8.02 26.24
C GLY A 27 -1.02 9.51 26.19
N GLU A 28 0.12 9.87 25.62
CA GLU A 28 0.51 11.28 25.46
C GLU A 28 -0.15 11.91 24.23
N SER A 29 -0.23 13.24 24.24
CA SER A 29 -0.84 14.00 23.17
C SER A 29 -0.18 15.35 22.92
N PHE A 30 -0.39 15.91 21.73
CA PHE A 30 -0.16 17.32 21.43
C PHE A 30 -1.43 17.96 20.84
N ILE A 31 -1.49 19.30 20.85
CA ILE A 31 -2.51 20.07 20.17
C ILE A 31 -1.93 20.53 18.83
N LEU A 32 -2.50 20.00 17.74
CA LEU A 32 -2.20 20.49 16.39
C LEU A 32 -2.98 21.79 16.14
N ILE A 33 -2.27 22.85 15.70
CA ILE A 33 -2.85 24.14 15.31
C ILE A 33 -2.61 24.37 13.82
N THR A 34 -3.70 24.59 13.08
CA THR A 34 -3.66 24.78 11.62
C THR A 34 -4.74 25.81 11.19
N ASN A 35 -4.64 26.32 9.97
CA ASN A 35 -5.56 27.31 9.40
C ASN A 35 -6.66 26.70 8.50
N HIS A 36 -6.76 25.39 8.42
CA HIS A 36 -7.78 24.65 7.66
C HIS A 36 -8.00 23.27 8.26
N ASP A 37 -9.08 22.60 7.89
CA ASP A 37 -9.33 21.22 8.31
C ASP A 37 -8.22 20.30 7.83
N PRO A 38 -7.49 19.62 8.73
CA PRO A 38 -6.41 18.69 8.37
C PRO A 38 -6.93 17.32 7.94
N ALA A 39 -8.11 17.21 7.33
CA ALA A 39 -8.71 15.94 6.90
C ALA A 39 -7.77 15.09 6.01
N PRO A 40 -7.00 15.65 5.04
CA PRO A 40 -6.04 14.86 4.28
C PRO A 40 -4.91 14.26 5.14
N LEU A 41 -4.38 15.03 6.10
CA LEU A 41 -3.37 14.57 7.04
C LEU A 41 -3.91 13.46 7.94
N ARG A 42 -5.15 13.62 8.43
CA ARG A 42 -5.83 12.59 9.22
C ARG A 42 -6.00 11.29 8.44
N ALA A 43 -6.41 11.36 7.17
CA ALA A 43 -6.52 10.19 6.30
C ALA A 43 -5.17 9.47 6.11
N GLU A 44 -4.06 10.23 6.01
CA GLU A 44 -2.70 9.68 5.95
C GLU A 44 -2.33 8.98 7.27
N PHE A 45 -2.69 9.57 8.42
CA PHE A 45 -2.51 8.92 9.73
C PHE A 45 -3.36 7.66 9.87
N ASP A 46 -4.62 7.69 9.46
CA ASP A 46 -5.51 6.51 9.48
C ASP A 46 -4.97 5.38 8.60
N SER A 47 -4.24 5.72 7.55
CA SER A 47 -3.53 4.77 6.71
C SER A 47 -2.25 4.23 7.35
N ASP A 48 -1.37 5.11 7.81
CA ASP A 48 0.00 4.74 8.21
C ASP A 48 0.11 4.41 9.71
N GLN A 49 -0.78 4.97 10.55
CA GLN A 49 -0.81 4.81 12.00
C GLN A 49 -2.15 4.19 12.47
N TYR A 50 -2.68 3.26 11.69
CA TYR A 50 -3.97 2.65 11.95
C TYR A 50 -4.12 2.17 13.40
N GLY A 51 -5.16 2.65 14.08
CA GLY A 51 -5.47 2.30 15.47
C GLY A 51 -4.45 2.81 16.51
N ALA A 52 -3.36 3.44 16.10
CA ALA A 52 -2.33 3.97 17.00
C ALA A 52 -2.52 5.46 17.33
N SER A 53 -3.49 6.13 16.72
CA SER A 53 -3.81 7.53 17.00
C SER A 53 -5.30 7.76 17.20
N SER A 54 -5.64 8.75 18.03
CA SER A 54 -6.99 9.31 18.11
C SER A 54 -6.95 10.82 17.89
N TRP A 55 -8.00 11.36 17.27
CA TRP A 55 -8.11 12.75 16.88
C TRP A 55 -9.40 13.34 17.42
N GLU A 56 -9.27 14.42 18.21
CA GLU A 56 -10.38 15.14 18.81
C GLU A 56 -10.33 16.59 18.33
N TYR A 57 -11.40 17.07 17.70
CA TYR A 57 -11.55 18.47 17.32
C TYR A 57 -11.93 19.32 18.54
N LEU A 58 -11.02 20.19 18.96
CA LEU A 58 -11.25 21.13 20.06
C LEU A 58 -11.88 22.43 19.54
N GLU A 59 -11.40 22.91 18.37
CA GLU A 59 -11.91 24.12 17.70
C GLU A 59 -11.97 23.89 16.19
N ARG A 60 -13.00 24.46 15.55
CA ARG A 60 -13.24 24.35 14.11
C ARG A 60 -13.38 25.76 13.51
N GLY A 61 -12.30 26.21 12.81
CA GLY A 61 -12.25 27.49 12.13
C GLY A 61 -12.58 28.74 12.97
N PRO A 62 -12.02 29.89 12.64
CA PRO A 62 -11.02 30.11 11.58
C PRO A 62 -9.65 29.50 11.89
N GLU A 63 -9.34 29.27 13.17
CA GLU A 63 -8.22 28.48 13.64
C GLU A 63 -8.72 27.07 13.98
N TRP A 64 -8.04 26.06 13.49
CA TRP A 64 -8.36 24.67 13.79
C TRP A 64 -7.42 24.15 14.85
N ARG A 65 -7.97 23.61 15.93
CA ARG A 65 -7.22 23.01 17.04
C ARG A 65 -7.69 21.58 17.23
N LEU A 66 -6.77 20.64 17.16
CA LEU A 66 -7.04 19.21 17.29
C LEU A 66 -6.10 18.59 18.30
N ARG A 67 -6.65 17.81 19.22
CA ARG A 67 -5.82 16.94 20.06
C ARG A 67 -5.51 15.66 19.31
N VAL A 68 -4.23 15.38 19.15
CA VAL A 68 -3.72 14.13 18.56
C VAL A 68 -3.07 13.34 19.69
N THR A 69 -3.64 12.18 20.00
CA THR A 69 -3.18 11.31 21.09
C THR A 69 -2.61 10.02 20.51
N ARG A 70 -1.48 9.56 21.04
CA ARG A 70 -0.94 8.24 20.70
C ARG A 70 -1.63 7.18 21.57
N THR A 71 -2.35 6.24 20.93
CA THR A 71 -3.16 5.21 21.58
C THR A 71 -2.49 3.84 21.63
N ALA A 72 -1.49 3.60 20.75
CA ALA A 72 -0.69 2.39 20.73
C ALA A 72 0.77 2.67 20.36
N ALA A 73 1.68 1.81 20.76
CA ALA A 73 3.13 1.96 20.49
C ALA A 73 3.46 1.81 18.99
N THR A 74 2.70 0.99 18.28
CA THR A 74 2.84 0.72 16.84
C THR A 74 1.47 0.70 16.17
N PRO A 75 1.40 0.91 14.84
CA PRO A 75 0.16 0.67 14.09
C PRO A 75 -0.37 -0.73 14.34
N LEU A 76 -1.69 -0.86 14.43
CA LEU A 76 -2.35 -2.14 14.72
C LEU A 76 -2.50 -2.97 13.44
N PRO A 77 -2.44 -4.31 13.53
CA PRO A 77 -2.77 -5.19 12.43
C PRO A 77 -4.22 -4.97 11.96
N ARG A 78 -4.44 -5.06 10.65
CA ARG A 78 -5.77 -4.97 10.05
C ARG A 78 -5.90 -5.81 8.79
N VAL A 79 -7.13 -6.19 8.44
CA VAL A 79 -7.45 -6.69 7.12
C VAL A 79 -7.44 -5.51 6.14
N VAL A 80 -6.64 -5.60 5.09
CA VAL A 80 -6.50 -4.53 4.07
C VAL A 80 -7.28 -4.84 2.81
N ALA A 81 -7.59 -6.09 2.55
CA ALA A 81 -8.44 -6.56 1.46
C ALA A 81 -8.93 -7.98 1.73
N ASP A 82 -10.12 -8.28 1.22
CA ASP A 82 -10.57 -9.65 1.01
C ASP A 82 -10.29 -10.02 -0.45
N THR A 83 -9.31 -10.89 -0.67
CA THR A 83 -8.86 -11.25 -2.02
C THR A 83 -9.87 -12.10 -2.78
N LEU A 84 -10.71 -12.88 -2.07
CA LEU A 84 -11.78 -13.65 -2.69
C LEU A 84 -12.92 -12.74 -3.14
N ALA A 85 -13.34 -11.81 -2.28
CA ALA A 85 -14.33 -10.79 -2.64
C ALA A 85 -13.85 -9.92 -3.81
N LEU A 86 -12.56 -9.53 -3.84
CA LEU A 86 -11.98 -8.84 -4.98
C LEU A 86 -11.99 -9.68 -6.26
N ALA A 87 -11.84 -11.01 -6.16
CA ALA A 87 -11.90 -11.89 -7.31
C ALA A 87 -13.33 -12.07 -7.85
N GLU A 88 -14.34 -11.99 -7.00
CA GLU A 88 -15.75 -12.12 -7.37
C GLU A 88 -16.36 -10.81 -7.89
N ALA A 89 -15.99 -9.67 -7.30
CA ALA A 89 -16.60 -8.37 -7.57
C ALA A 89 -16.16 -7.71 -8.89
N HIS A 90 -15.10 -8.22 -9.55
CA HIS A 90 -14.59 -7.60 -10.76
C HIS A 90 -15.20 -8.21 -12.01
N ASP A 91 -15.56 -7.30 -12.91
CA ASP A 91 -15.99 -7.61 -14.28
C ASP A 91 -15.01 -8.60 -14.94
N ALA A 92 -15.55 -9.51 -15.74
CA ALA A 92 -14.76 -10.52 -16.47
C ALA A 92 -13.65 -9.87 -17.33
N ASP A 93 -13.88 -8.63 -17.78
CA ASP A 93 -12.95 -7.86 -18.60
C ASP A 93 -11.90 -7.06 -17.80
N ALA A 94 -11.91 -7.16 -16.47
CA ALA A 94 -10.94 -6.43 -15.64
C ALA A 94 -9.50 -6.83 -15.98
N SER A 95 -8.66 -5.83 -16.22
CA SER A 95 -7.26 -6.00 -16.58
C SER A 95 -6.34 -5.09 -15.76
N GLY A 96 -5.23 -5.65 -15.27
CA GLY A 96 -4.24 -4.92 -14.49
C GLY A 96 -4.43 -5.05 -12.98
N ALA A 97 -3.90 -4.09 -12.23
CA ALA A 97 -3.95 -4.12 -10.77
C ALA A 97 -5.33 -3.66 -10.26
N VAL A 98 -6.11 -4.59 -9.75
CA VAL A 98 -7.46 -4.35 -9.15
C VAL A 98 -7.38 -4.00 -7.66
N PHE A 99 -6.27 -4.29 -7.03
CA PHE A 99 -5.93 -3.86 -5.67
C PHE A 99 -4.45 -3.50 -5.60
N ARG A 100 -4.11 -2.51 -4.80
CA ARG A 100 -2.72 -2.14 -4.46
C ARG A 100 -2.64 -1.78 -2.99
N LEU A 101 -1.58 -2.26 -2.33
CA LEU A 101 -1.26 -1.82 -0.98
C LEU A 101 -0.74 -0.37 -1.02
N THR A 102 -1.34 0.54 -0.24
CA THR A 102 -1.11 1.99 -0.38
C THR A 102 -0.45 2.67 0.82
N MET A 103 -0.32 2.00 1.98
CA MET A 103 0.30 2.59 3.16
C MET A 103 1.69 3.16 2.83
N GLY A 104 1.96 4.37 3.30
CA GLY A 104 3.22 5.08 3.03
C GLY A 104 4.42 4.41 3.67
N ASN A 105 4.28 3.98 4.92
CA ASN A 105 5.33 3.29 5.67
C ASN A 105 5.12 1.77 5.64
N ARG A 106 5.69 1.10 4.65
CA ARG A 106 5.64 -0.36 4.47
C ARG A 106 6.92 -0.88 3.83
N ASP A 107 7.27 -2.13 4.12
CA ASP A 107 8.42 -2.84 3.54
C ASP A 107 8.03 -3.69 2.33
N LEU A 108 6.74 -4.04 2.22
CA LEU A 108 6.21 -4.87 1.15
C LEU A 108 5.27 -4.07 0.24
N ASP A 109 5.39 -4.31 -1.06
CA ASP A 109 4.35 -4.00 -2.04
C ASP A 109 3.53 -5.25 -2.31
N SER A 110 2.21 -5.07 -2.41
CA SER A 110 1.29 -6.15 -2.73
C SER A 110 0.21 -5.65 -3.68
N ASN A 111 -0.08 -6.45 -4.70
CA ASN A 111 -1.10 -6.15 -5.69
C ASN A 111 -1.92 -7.40 -5.99
N VAL A 112 -3.22 -7.22 -6.20
CA VAL A 112 -4.03 -8.22 -6.88
C VAL A 112 -4.12 -7.83 -8.36
N ILE A 113 -3.67 -8.72 -9.22
CA ILE A 113 -3.68 -8.55 -10.67
C ILE A 113 -4.79 -9.40 -11.25
N ALA A 114 -5.55 -8.81 -12.17
CA ALA A 114 -6.54 -9.50 -12.99
C ALA A 114 -6.11 -9.52 -14.45
N LEU A 115 -6.29 -10.66 -15.11
CA LEU A 115 -6.22 -10.82 -16.54
C LEU A 115 -7.57 -11.35 -17.02
N PRO A 116 -8.18 -10.75 -18.05
CA PRO A 116 -9.44 -11.23 -18.61
C PRO A 116 -9.26 -12.61 -19.28
N PRO A 117 -10.35 -13.29 -19.67
CA PRO A 117 -10.26 -14.52 -20.46
C PRO A 117 -9.30 -14.37 -21.63
N HIS A 118 -8.35 -15.29 -21.73
CA HIS A 118 -7.28 -15.31 -22.75
C HIS A 118 -6.37 -14.06 -22.76
N GLY A 119 -6.47 -13.21 -21.74
CA GLY A 119 -5.60 -12.03 -21.56
C GLY A 119 -4.14 -12.43 -21.35
N THR A 120 -3.23 -11.57 -21.80
CA THR A 120 -1.80 -11.84 -21.74
C THR A 120 -1.01 -10.68 -21.11
N ILE A 121 0.06 -11.02 -20.42
CA ILE A 121 1.18 -10.10 -20.16
C ILE A 121 2.32 -10.59 -21.03
N GLY A 122 2.71 -9.82 -22.04
CA GLY A 122 3.77 -10.19 -22.96
C GLY A 122 5.10 -10.52 -22.29
N GLU A 123 5.98 -11.20 -23.01
CA GLU A 123 7.29 -11.57 -22.50
C GLU A 123 8.08 -10.33 -22.03
N HIS A 124 8.59 -10.39 -20.84
CA HIS A 124 9.40 -9.34 -20.25
C HIS A 124 10.38 -9.91 -19.22
N VAL A 125 11.43 -9.15 -18.94
CA VAL A 125 12.33 -9.39 -17.82
C VAL A 125 11.70 -8.81 -16.56
N GLY A 126 11.57 -9.61 -15.53
CA GLY A 126 11.06 -9.19 -14.25
C GLY A 126 11.91 -8.12 -13.55
N PRO A 127 11.39 -7.53 -12.46
CA PRO A 127 12.11 -6.52 -11.69
C PRO A 127 13.37 -7.10 -11.03
N ASP A 128 14.26 -6.21 -10.57
CA ASP A 128 15.46 -6.56 -9.81
C ASP A 128 15.13 -6.83 -8.33
N LEU A 129 14.14 -7.71 -8.12
CA LEU A 129 13.72 -8.23 -6.82
C LEU A 129 12.90 -9.50 -7.06
N ASP A 130 12.86 -10.36 -6.04
CA ASP A 130 12.05 -11.55 -6.07
C ASP A 130 10.56 -11.18 -5.89
N VAL A 131 9.69 -11.93 -6.56
CA VAL A 131 8.24 -11.77 -6.44
C VAL A 131 7.62 -13.10 -6.06
N LEU A 132 6.81 -13.11 -5.01
CA LEU A 132 5.95 -14.23 -4.68
C LEU A 132 4.58 -13.99 -5.31
N LEU A 133 4.07 -14.99 -6.02
CA LEU A 133 2.76 -14.95 -6.67
C LEU A 133 1.89 -16.07 -6.11
N HIS A 134 0.65 -15.72 -5.74
CA HIS A 134 -0.36 -16.68 -5.30
C HIS A 134 -1.60 -16.57 -6.18
N VAL A 135 -1.97 -17.65 -6.86
CA VAL A 135 -3.18 -17.69 -7.71
C VAL A 135 -4.42 -17.76 -6.83
N ILE A 136 -5.32 -16.78 -7.00
CA ILE A 136 -6.57 -16.68 -6.25
C ILE A 136 -7.70 -17.39 -6.99
N SER A 137 -7.89 -17.08 -8.29
CA SER A 137 -8.96 -17.65 -9.10
C SER A 137 -8.59 -17.68 -10.59
N GLY A 138 -9.40 -18.39 -11.37
CA GLY A 138 -9.15 -18.61 -12.78
C GLY A 138 -8.01 -19.61 -13.02
N SER A 139 -7.42 -19.56 -14.21
CA SER A 139 -6.31 -20.43 -14.59
C SER A 139 -5.43 -19.74 -15.62
N GLY A 140 -4.26 -20.28 -15.88
CA GLY A 140 -3.38 -19.75 -16.90
C GLY A 140 -2.07 -20.51 -17.02
N THR A 141 -1.17 -19.94 -17.78
CA THR A 141 0.18 -20.45 -18.00
C THR A 141 1.19 -19.33 -17.78
N LEU A 142 2.26 -19.64 -17.08
CA LEU A 142 3.46 -18.82 -16.97
C LEU A 142 4.56 -19.44 -17.84
N ALA A 143 4.86 -18.82 -18.96
CA ALA A 143 6.00 -19.22 -19.78
C ALA A 143 7.29 -18.62 -19.20
N THR A 144 8.32 -19.46 -19.11
CA THR A 144 9.66 -19.13 -18.60
C THR A 144 10.72 -19.65 -19.54
N GLU A 145 11.99 -19.31 -19.31
CA GLU A 145 13.12 -19.89 -20.07
C GLU A 145 13.23 -21.42 -19.93
N GLY A 146 12.72 -21.98 -18.83
CA GLY A 146 12.72 -23.41 -18.55
C GLY A 146 11.47 -24.16 -19.02
N GLY A 147 10.53 -23.48 -19.68
CA GLY A 147 9.26 -24.05 -20.12
C GLY A 147 8.05 -23.42 -19.45
N GLU A 148 6.91 -24.07 -19.57
CA GLU A 148 5.62 -23.59 -19.08
C GLU A 148 5.31 -24.10 -17.66
N VAL A 149 4.82 -23.22 -16.81
CA VAL A 149 4.35 -23.53 -15.46
C VAL A 149 2.83 -23.31 -15.44
N PRO A 150 2.00 -24.32 -15.15
CA PRO A 150 0.56 -24.16 -15.06
C PRO A 150 0.20 -23.35 -13.82
N LEU A 151 -0.75 -22.43 -13.99
CA LEU A 151 -1.29 -21.58 -12.94
C LEU A 151 -2.74 -21.99 -12.65
N SER A 152 -2.99 -22.43 -11.42
CA SER A 152 -4.32 -22.82 -10.93
C SER A 152 -4.54 -22.27 -9.52
N PRO A 153 -5.80 -22.10 -9.05
CA PRO A 153 -6.08 -21.60 -7.72
C PRO A 153 -5.33 -22.36 -6.64
N GLY A 154 -4.71 -21.63 -5.71
CA GLY A 154 -3.85 -22.17 -4.66
C GLY A 154 -2.38 -22.31 -5.04
N ALA A 155 -2.02 -22.21 -6.32
CA ALA A 155 -0.60 -22.25 -6.71
C ALA A 155 0.17 -21.07 -6.11
N LEU A 156 1.29 -21.36 -5.47
CA LEU A 156 2.25 -20.40 -4.96
C LEU A 156 3.53 -20.49 -5.79
N VAL A 157 3.89 -19.41 -6.48
CA VAL A 157 5.01 -19.38 -7.43
C VAL A 157 6.03 -18.34 -6.97
N TRP A 158 7.27 -18.76 -6.86
CA TRP A 158 8.39 -17.84 -6.68
C TRP A 158 8.97 -17.45 -8.03
N LEU A 159 9.02 -16.14 -8.27
CA LEU A 159 9.59 -15.54 -9.47
C LEU A 159 10.91 -14.86 -9.09
N PRO A 160 12.06 -15.45 -9.43
CA PRO A 160 13.36 -14.86 -9.14
C PRO A 160 13.50 -13.49 -9.80
N ARG A 161 14.30 -12.62 -9.18
CA ARG A 161 14.67 -11.33 -9.79
C ARG A 161 15.17 -11.51 -11.22
N ARG A 162 14.76 -10.60 -12.10
CA ARG A 162 15.17 -10.56 -13.51
C ARG A 162 14.82 -11.80 -14.34
N SER A 163 14.06 -12.78 -13.80
CA SER A 163 13.61 -13.92 -14.60
C SER A 163 12.71 -13.45 -15.75
N ARG A 164 12.90 -14.05 -16.94
CA ARG A 164 12.00 -13.84 -18.08
C ARG A 164 10.68 -14.56 -17.81
N ARG A 165 9.60 -13.89 -18.18
CA ARG A 165 8.26 -14.41 -17.92
C ARG A 165 7.23 -13.83 -18.87
N GLN A 166 6.25 -14.66 -19.20
CA GLN A 166 5.05 -14.28 -19.93
C GLN A 166 3.85 -14.95 -19.25
N PHE A 167 2.75 -14.23 -19.13
CA PHE A 167 1.51 -14.80 -18.58
C PHE A 167 0.46 -14.88 -19.65
N THR A 168 -0.29 -16.00 -19.67
CA THR A 168 -1.47 -16.20 -20.49
C THR A 168 -2.58 -16.73 -19.61
N ALA A 169 -3.70 -16.01 -19.55
CA ALA A 169 -4.88 -16.44 -18.80
C ALA A 169 -5.67 -17.48 -19.59
N GLY A 170 -6.31 -18.39 -18.88
CA GLY A 170 -7.23 -19.38 -19.44
C GLY A 170 -8.61 -18.78 -19.76
N ALA A 171 -9.57 -19.65 -20.07
CA ALA A 171 -10.92 -19.26 -20.50
C ALA A 171 -11.74 -18.50 -19.44
N LEU A 172 -11.40 -18.64 -18.16
CA LEU A 172 -12.05 -17.94 -17.04
C LEU A 172 -11.24 -16.73 -16.51
N GLY A 173 -10.23 -16.30 -17.28
CA GLY A 173 -9.29 -15.30 -16.82
C GLY A 173 -8.30 -15.87 -15.78
N LEU A 174 -7.51 -14.99 -15.20
CA LEU A 174 -6.54 -15.31 -14.14
C LEU A 174 -6.49 -14.17 -13.14
N ARG A 175 -6.60 -14.47 -11.85
CA ARG A 175 -6.40 -13.52 -10.78
C ARG A 175 -5.36 -14.02 -9.80
N TYR A 176 -4.38 -13.20 -9.49
CA TYR A 176 -3.31 -13.57 -8.58
C TYR A 176 -2.86 -12.40 -7.71
N LEU A 177 -2.48 -12.72 -6.49
CA LEU A 177 -1.77 -11.83 -5.58
C LEU A 177 -0.29 -11.86 -5.92
N SER A 178 0.33 -10.70 -6.06
CA SER A 178 1.78 -10.56 -6.09
C SER A 178 2.26 -9.84 -4.84
N VAL A 179 3.34 -10.33 -4.25
CA VAL A 179 4.00 -9.72 -3.09
C VAL A 179 5.49 -9.63 -3.37
N HIS A 180 6.07 -8.49 -3.09
CA HIS A 180 7.51 -8.27 -3.23
C HIS A 180 7.99 -7.19 -2.28
N GLN A 181 9.30 -7.12 -2.06
CA GLN A 181 9.89 -6.01 -1.32
C GLN A 181 9.61 -4.69 -2.04
N ARG A 182 9.21 -3.68 -1.27
CA ARG A 182 9.07 -2.32 -1.80
C ARG A 182 10.45 -1.80 -2.22
N LYS A 183 10.55 -1.31 -3.45
CA LYS A 183 11.74 -0.56 -3.86
C LYS A 183 11.82 0.69 -3.01
N SER A 184 12.85 0.81 -2.20
CA SER A 184 13.21 2.09 -1.59
C SER A 184 13.36 3.09 -2.74
N GLY A 185 12.53 4.14 -2.77
CA GLY A 185 12.75 5.23 -3.71
C GLY A 185 14.20 5.68 -3.54
N LEU A 186 14.89 5.92 -4.63
CA LEU A 186 16.20 6.56 -4.61
C LEU A 186 16.06 7.85 -3.79
N GLY A 187 16.41 7.77 -2.51
CA GLY A 187 16.64 8.96 -1.70
C GLY A 187 17.76 9.72 -2.40
N LEU A 188 17.41 10.80 -3.07
CA LEU A 188 18.39 11.79 -3.49
C LEU A 188 18.97 12.36 -2.18
N THR A 189 19.98 11.72 -1.66
CA THR A 189 20.86 12.33 -0.66
C THR A 189 21.52 13.51 -1.37
N PRO A 190 21.30 14.76 -0.94
CA PRO A 190 22.10 15.85 -1.44
C PRO A 190 23.56 15.49 -1.11
N ARG A 191 24.41 15.43 -2.12
CA ARG A 191 25.86 15.29 -1.96
C ARG A 191 26.36 16.56 -1.26
N PRO A 192 27.22 16.45 -0.23
CA PRO A 192 27.78 17.59 0.51
C PRO A 192 28.53 18.55 -0.39
#